data_f3741173d4c11d6ea818c5e0a03bf428
#
_entry.id   f3741173d4c11d6ea818c5e0a03bf428
#
_cell.length_a   1.000
_cell.length_b   1.000
_cell.length_c   1.000
_cell.angle_alpha   90.00
_cell.angle_beta   90.00
_cell.angle_gamma   90.00
#
_symmetry.space_group_name_H-M   'P 1'
#
loop_
_entity.id
_entity.type
_entity.pdbx_description
1 polymer ?
#
loop_
_entity_poly.entity_id
_entity_poly.type
_entity_poly.pdbx_seq_one_letter_code
_entity_poly.pdbx_strand_id
1 'polypeptide(L)'
;MDNTLPPLKRIAAIHDLSGLGKCSLTVALPVISATGVECACIPTAVLSTHTGEFTGWTFRDLSDDMLSIAHHWQRIGVRIDGVYSGYLASPEQAQLLAQTLDCIAAPDTLVVIDPVMADNGSYYSKIDDRMCAAFRRLLSRADVITPNVTEAALLAGLPYEPGTHSDAYLAQLFQALGALGAGIVTVTGVRPQSDVIGNVACDCRTGEMHVSMRPAHPGVFYGTGDVFASALAALLVRGAPLSAALETATALTDESICRSLWRDTPRRFGVDFEGALPAYIRRVEKIFEA
;
A
#
# COMPACT_ATOMS: atom_id res chain seq x y z
N MET A 1 -22.95 2.34 33.62
CA MET A 1 -21.83 1.86 32.78
C MET A 1 -21.55 2.98 31.80
N ASP A 2 -20.34 3.51 31.83
CA ASP A 2 -19.96 4.56 30.89
C ASP A 2 -19.87 3.91 29.49
N ASN A 3 -20.80 4.30 28.60
CA ASN A 3 -20.99 3.67 27.29
C ASN A 3 -20.18 4.40 26.21
N THR A 4 -19.12 5.12 26.61
CA THR A 4 -18.25 5.85 25.69
C THR A 4 -17.33 4.86 24.95
N LEU A 5 -17.50 4.79 23.61
CA LEU A 5 -16.55 4.07 22.76
C LEU A 5 -15.20 4.77 22.75
N PRO A 6 -14.07 4.03 22.65
CA PRO A 6 -12.77 4.65 22.45
C PRO A 6 -12.74 5.48 21.14
N PRO A 7 -11.90 6.52 21.06
CA PRO A 7 -11.71 7.25 19.82
C PRO A 7 -11.32 6.33 18.66
N LEU A 8 -11.84 6.58 17.47
CA LEU A 8 -11.43 5.87 16.28
C LEU A 8 -9.93 6.09 16.03
N LYS A 9 -9.25 5.04 15.62
CA LYS A 9 -7.91 5.16 15.05
C LYS A 9 -7.98 5.92 13.74
N ARG A 10 -6.93 6.70 13.43
CA ARG A 10 -6.86 7.55 12.23
C ARG A 10 -5.61 7.29 11.43
N ILE A 11 -5.77 7.08 10.12
CA ILE A 11 -4.68 6.99 9.14
C ILE A 11 -4.67 8.25 8.28
N ALA A 12 -3.49 8.86 8.13
CA ALA A 12 -3.24 9.83 7.09
C ALA A 12 -2.85 9.09 5.80
N ALA A 13 -3.71 9.11 4.80
CA ALA A 13 -3.45 8.54 3.47
C ALA A 13 -2.85 9.63 2.57
N ILE A 14 -1.61 9.40 2.10
CA ILE A 14 -0.83 10.36 1.31
C ILE A 14 -0.61 9.78 -0.09
N HIS A 15 -1.51 10.12 -1.01
CA HIS A 15 -1.58 9.56 -2.37
C HIS A 15 -2.12 10.59 -3.35
N ASP A 16 -2.07 10.29 -4.66
CA ASP A 16 -2.87 11.00 -5.64
C ASP A 16 -4.37 10.67 -5.50
N LEU A 17 -5.18 11.55 -6.04
CA LEU A 17 -6.61 11.34 -6.26
C LEU A 17 -6.86 11.10 -7.76
N SER A 18 -6.90 9.86 -8.17
CA SER A 18 -7.36 9.46 -9.50
C SER A 18 -8.89 9.42 -9.52
N GLY A 19 -9.53 10.37 -10.24
CA GLY A 19 -10.98 10.56 -10.22
C GLY A 19 -11.77 9.38 -10.80
N LEU A 20 -11.17 8.62 -11.73
CA LEU A 20 -11.74 7.41 -12.32
C LEU A 20 -10.66 6.34 -12.43
N GLY A 21 -11.03 5.07 -12.17
CA GLY A 21 -10.16 3.91 -12.38
C GLY A 21 -9.61 3.28 -11.11
N LYS A 22 -10.23 3.46 -9.96
CA LYS A 22 -10.02 2.69 -8.70
C LYS A 22 -8.54 2.46 -8.35
N CYS A 23 -7.84 3.55 -8.09
CA CYS A 23 -6.45 3.55 -7.61
C CYS A 23 -6.29 4.60 -6.52
N SER A 24 -5.23 4.49 -5.75
CA SER A 24 -4.78 5.51 -4.80
C SER A 24 -5.86 5.93 -3.80
N LEU A 25 -6.16 7.21 -3.59
CA LEU A 25 -7.15 7.66 -2.60
C LEU A 25 -8.57 7.14 -2.82
N THR A 26 -8.98 6.88 -4.08
CA THR A 26 -10.32 6.34 -4.35
C THR A 26 -10.47 4.88 -3.91
N VAL A 27 -9.37 4.17 -3.65
CA VAL A 27 -9.32 2.85 -3.02
C VAL A 27 -9.02 2.97 -1.52
N ALA A 28 -8.02 3.74 -1.14
CA ALA A 28 -7.59 3.86 0.26
C ALA A 28 -8.72 4.32 1.18
N LEU A 29 -9.48 5.36 0.78
CA LEU A 29 -10.60 5.88 1.55
C LEU A 29 -11.64 4.82 1.94
N PRO A 30 -12.29 4.11 0.99
CA PRO A 30 -13.31 3.14 1.33
C PRO A 30 -12.74 1.88 2.01
N VAL A 31 -11.55 1.39 1.65
CA VAL A 31 -10.97 0.18 2.23
C VAL A 31 -10.55 0.42 3.68
N ILE A 32 -9.87 1.53 3.97
CA ILE A 32 -9.48 1.91 5.34
C ILE A 32 -10.73 2.13 6.19
N SER A 33 -11.72 2.88 5.69
CA SER A 33 -12.97 3.15 6.42
C SER A 33 -13.75 1.87 6.71
N ALA A 34 -13.77 0.90 5.78
CA ALA A 34 -14.41 -0.40 5.98
C ALA A 34 -13.75 -1.24 7.08
N THR A 35 -12.51 -0.91 7.48
CA THR A 35 -11.82 -1.52 8.62
C THR A 35 -12.25 -0.92 9.96
N GLY A 36 -13.04 0.14 9.96
CA GLY A 36 -13.40 0.91 11.17
C GLY A 36 -12.29 1.88 11.61
N VAL A 37 -11.44 2.32 10.68
CA VAL A 37 -10.39 3.33 10.87
C VAL A 37 -10.76 4.59 10.08
N GLU A 38 -10.60 5.76 10.68
CA GLU A 38 -10.81 7.03 9.98
C GLU A 38 -9.66 7.25 8.98
N CYS A 39 -10.01 7.56 7.72
CA CYS A 39 -9.04 7.88 6.68
C CYS A 39 -9.03 9.39 6.42
N ALA A 40 -7.98 10.08 6.85
CA ALA A 40 -7.71 11.48 6.56
C ALA A 40 -6.77 11.59 5.35
N CYS A 41 -7.01 12.51 4.42
CA CYS A 41 -6.28 12.53 3.15
C CYS A 41 -5.36 13.74 3.03
N ILE A 42 -4.13 13.50 2.57
CA ILE A 42 -3.22 14.51 2.00
C ILE A 42 -3.03 14.14 0.51
N PRO A 43 -3.78 14.76 -0.40
CA PRO A 43 -3.64 14.45 -1.81
C PRO A 43 -2.33 15.03 -2.36
N THR A 44 -1.55 14.19 -3.08
CA THR A 44 -0.29 14.60 -3.73
C THR A 44 -0.48 15.15 -5.13
N ALA A 45 -1.57 14.74 -5.78
CA ALA A 45 -2.01 15.22 -7.08
C ALA A 45 -3.50 14.90 -7.29
N VAL A 46 -4.12 15.57 -8.27
CA VAL A 46 -5.44 15.19 -8.78
C VAL A 46 -5.30 14.83 -10.26
N LEU A 47 -5.78 13.64 -10.62
CA LEU A 47 -5.83 13.15 -12.00
C LEU A 47 -7.27 12.85 -12.40
N SER A 48 -7.58 13.04 -13.69
CA SER A 48 -8.91 12.64 -14.22
C SER A 48 -9.09 11.12 -14.21
N THR A 49 -8.01 10.37 -14.46
CA THR A 49 -7.93 8.90 -14.39
C THR A 49 -6.53 8.53 -13.92
N HIS A 50 -6.32 7.27 -13.47
CA HIS A 50 -4.96 6.76 -13.32
C HIS A 50 -4.22 6.68 -14.68
N THR A 51 -2.90 6.49 -14.64
CA THR A 51 -2.03 6.57 -15.84
C THR A 51 -1.87 5.24 -16.58
N GLY A 52 -2.40 4.13 -16.05
CA GLY A 52 -2.35 2.82 -16.72
C GLY A 52 -3.45 2.66 -17.75
N GLU A 53 -3.10 2.38 -19.01
CA GLU A 53 -3.99 2.20 -20.18
C GLU A 53 -4.93 3.39 -20.52
N PHE A 54 -4.90 4.49 -19.79
CA PHE A 54 -5.60 5.71 -20.13
C PHE A 54 -4.64 6.70 -20.78
N THR A 55 -5.12 7.44 -21.78
CA THR A 55 -4.38 8.51 -22.46
C THR A 55 -5.15 9.83 -22.40
N GLY A 56 -4.43 10.96 -22.47
CA GLY A 56 -5.07 12.27 -22.43
C GLY A 56 -5.63 12.68 -21.06
N TRP A 57 -5.21 12.03 -19.99
CA TRP A 57 -5.59 12.37 -18.62
C TRP A 57 -5.07 13.75 -18.21
N THR A 58 -5.83 14.44 -17.35
CA THR A 58 -5.41 15.69 -16.74
C THR A 58 -4.62 15.42 -15.47
N PHE A 59 -3.68 16.30 -15.14
CA PHE A 59 -2.85 16.20 -13.94
C PHE A 59 -2.72 17.58 -13.28
N ARG A 60 -3.02 17.63 -11.99
CA ARG A 60 -2.77 18.78 -11.14
C ARG A 60 -1.87 18.35 -9.99
N ASP A 61 -0.65 18.87 -9.95
CA ASP A 61 0.28 18.69 -8.85
C ASP A 61 -0.22 19.45 -7.61
N LEU A 62 -0.13 18.81 -6.42
CA LEU A 62 -0.51 19.38 -5.13
C LEU A 62 0.65 19.36 -4.13
N SER A 63 1.90 19.32 -4.62
CA SER A 63 3.09 19.32 -3.78
C SER A 63 3.11 20.50 -2.78
N ASP A 64 2.68 21.69 -3.22
CA ASP A 64 2.64 22.90 -2.37
C ASP A 64 1.61 22.79 -1.23
N ASP A 65 0.58 21.95 -1.39
CA ASP A 65 -0.48 21.77 -0.41
C ASP A 65 -0.10 20.74 0.68
N MET A 66 0.79 19.77 0.40
CA MET A 66 1.10 18.66 1.30
C MET A 66 1.53 19.15 2.70
N LEU A 67 2.55 19.99 2.77
CA LEU A 67 3.04 20.53 4.05
C LEU A 67 2.06 21.52 4.69
N SER A 68 1.33 22.27 3.87
CA SER A 68 0.33 23.20 4.38
C SER A 68 -0.78 22.49 5.13
N ILE A 69 -1.26 21.34 4.61
CA ILE A 69 -2.24 20.46 5.26
C ILE A 69 -1.65 19.88 6.55
N ALA A 70 -0.42 19.30 6.48
CA ALA A 70 0.26 18.71 7.62
C ALA A 70 0.45 19.70 8.78
N HIS A 71 0.93 20.91 8.50
CA HIS A 71 1.10 21.96 9.48
C HIS A 71 -0.25 22.43 10.08
N HIS A 72 -1.32 22.44 9.25
CA HIS A 72 -2.65 22.76 9.78
C HIS A 72 -3.10 21.71 10.78
N TRP A 73 -2.99 20.41 10.45
CA TRP A 73 -3.35 19.32 11.35
C TRP A 73 -2.53 19.33 12.65
N GLN A 74 -1.22 19.62 12.54
CA GLN A 74 -0.35 19.77 13.71
C GLN A 74 -0.84 20.92 14.64
N ARG A 75 -1.17 22.09 14.05
CA ARG A 75 -1.66 23.24 14.83
C ARG A 75 -2.98 23.00 15.56
N ILE A 76 -3.88 22.22 14.98
CA ILE A 76 -5.17 21.87 15.61
C ILE A 76 -5.11 20.62 16.47
N GLY A 77 -3.91 20.04 16.65
CA GLY A 77 -3.66 18.91 17.56
C GLY A 77 -4.27 17.59 17.09
N VAL A 78 -4.37 17.36 15.78
CA VAL A 78 -4.86 16.07 15.25
C VAL A 78 -3.89 14.96 15.58
N ARG A 79 -4.39 13.89 16.23
CA ARG A 79 -3.62 12.66 16.42
C ARG A 79 -3.76 11.77 15.19
N ILE A 80 -2.63 11.32 14.68
CA ILE A 80 -2.51 10.36 13.58
C ILE A 80 -1.92 9.06 14.17
N ASP A 81 -2.65 7.96 14.05
CA ASP A 81 -2.23 6.64 14.54
C ASP A 81 -1.46 5.83 13.48
N GLY A 82 -1.65 6.16 12.20
CA GLY A 82 -0.91 5.58 11.10
C GLY A 82 -0.77 6.54 9.92
N VAL A 83 0.28 6.36 9.14
CA VAL A 83 0.45 6.99 7.83
C VAL A 83 0.52 5.90 6.78
N TYR A 84 -0.20 6.06 5.68
CA TYR A 84 -0.09 5.21 4.52
C TYR A 84 0.19 6.06 3.28
N SER A 85 1.35 5.86 2.67
CA SER A 85 1.75 6.53 1.44
C SER A 85 1.88 5.53 0.30
N GLY A 86 1.42 5.92 -0.90
CA GLY A 86 1.57 5.14 -2.13
C GLY A 86 2.24 5.95 -3.23
N TYR A 87 1.57 6.09 -4.38
CA TYR A 87 2.14 6.76 -5.54
C TYR A 87 2.54 8.21 -5.25
N LEU A 88 3.78 8.53 -5.60
CA LEU A 88 4.37 9.87 -5.59
C LEU A 88 4.82 10.23 -7.01
N ALA A 89 4.51 11.43 -7.46
CA ALA A 89 4.77 11.84 -8.85
C ALA A 89 6.24 12.22 -9.11
N SER A 90 7.01 12.49 -8.05
CA SER A 90 8.40 12.94 -8.18
C SER A 90 9.27 12.65 -6.93
N PRO A 91 10.60 12.62 -7.07
CA PRO A 91 11.52 12.54 -5.94
C PRO A 91 11.35 13.68 -4.92
N GLU A 92 10.91 14.86 -5.36
CA GLU A 92 10.61 16.00 -4.49
C GLU A 92 9.42 15.70 -3.59
N GLN A 93 8.37 15.04 -4.10
CA GLN A 93 7.24 14.59 -3.27
C GLN A 93 7.67 13.56 -2.22
N ALA A 94 8.67 12.73 -2.50
CA ALA A 94 9.23 11.84 -1.48
C ALA A 94 9.94 12.61 -0.34
N GLN A 95 10.59 13.73 -0.64
CA GLN A 95 11.15 14.63 0.38
C GLN A 95 10.04 15.33 1.18
N LEU A 96 8.98 15.78 0.50
CA LEU A 96 7.81 16.37 1.16
C LEU A 96 7.09 15.36 2.06
N LEU A 97 7.03 14.09 1.66
CA LEU A 97 6.52 13.00 2.52
C LEU A 97 7.36 12.88 3.81
N ALA A 98 8.69 12.88 3.71
CA ALA A 98 9.55 12.85 4.90
C ALA A 98 9.28 14.03 5.85
N GLN A 99 9.14 15.25 5.31
CA GLN A 99 8.80 16.44 6.09
C GLN A 99 7.38 16.37 6.65
N THR A 100 6.44 15.81 5.90
CA THR A 100 5.07 15.56 6.37
C THR A 100 5.07 14.63 7.57
N LEU A 101 5.85 13.54 7.53
CA LEU A 101 6.03 12.63 8.66
C LEU A 101 6.59 13.36 9.89
N ASP A 102 7.55 14.27 9.72
CA ASP A 102 8.09 15.07 10.83
C ASP A 102 7.03 15.97 11.49
N CYS A 103 6.00 16.37 10.74
CA CYS A 103 4.91 17.21 11.25
C CYS A 103 3.81 16.43 11.97
N ILE A 104 3.43 15.26 11.45
CA ILE A 104 2.19 14.57 11.89
C ILE A 104 2.42 13.24 12.59
N ALA A 105 3.60 12.61 12.45
CA ALA A 105 3.87 11.32 13.07
C ALA A 105 4.35 11.50 14.52
N ALA A 106 3.73 10.78 15.45
CA ALA A 106 4.19 10.59 16.81
C ALA A 106 5.09 9.33 16.89
N PRO A 107 5.82 9.09 18.00
CA PRO A 107 6.68 7.92 18.14
C PRO A 107 5.97 6.57 18.00
N ASP A 108 4.65 6.53 18.22
CA ASP A 108 3.80 5.35 18.12
C ASP A 108 2.92 5.34 16.85
N THR A 109 3.11 6.28 15.93
CA THR A 109 2.45 6.30 14.62
C THR A 109 3.05 5.22 13.73
N LEU A 110 2.23 4.28 13.25
CA LEU A 110 2.66 3.25 12.30
C LEU A 110 2.83 3.86 10.89
N VAL A 111 4.02 3.79 10.32
CA VAL A 111 4.31 4.31 8.99
C VAL A 111 4.39 3.18 7.96
N VAL A 112 3.44 3.16 7.03
CA VAL A 112 3.36 2.21 5.91
C VAL A 112 3.68 2.94 4.61
N ILE A 113 4.68 2.46 3.89
CA ILE A 113 5.08 3.02 2.58
C ILE A 113 4.95 1.94 1.50
N ASP A 114 4.08 2.22 0.55
CA ASP A 114 3.99 1.46 -0.70
C ASP A 114 4.84 2.18 -1.76
N PRO A 115 6.00 1.61 -2.16
CA PRO A 115 6.95 2.31 -3.00
C PRO A 115 6.60 2.22 -4.49
N VAL A 116 5.41 2.69 -4.86
CA VAL A 116 4.82 2.57 -6.20
C VAL A 116 5.69 3.26 -7.25
N MET A 117 6.46 2.48 -8.01
CA MET A 117 7.36 3.02 -9.04
C MET A 117 7.59 2.11 -10.25
N ALA A 118 7.32 0.80 -10.13
CA ALA A 118 7.68 -0.16 -11.16
C ALA A 118 6.82 -1.42 -11.11
N ASP A 119 6.75 -2.14 -12.23
CA ASP A 119 6.15 -3.48 -12.30
C ASP A 119 6.72 -4.25 -13.48
N ASN A 120 6.69 -5.60 -13.41
CA ASN A 120 7.16 -6.50 -14.47
C ASN A 120 8.59 -6.16 -14.98
N GLY A 121 9.49 -5.82 -14.06
CA GLY A 121 10.90 -5.53 -14.34
C GLY A 121 11.16 -4.14 -14.92
N SER A 122 10.18 -3.23 -14.95
CA SER A 122 10.32 -1.93 -15.57
C SER A 122 9.69 -0.80 -14.75
N TYR A 123 10.32 0.36 -14.74
CA TYR A 123 9.72 1.57 -14.17
C TYR A 123 8.44 1.96 -14.90
N TYR A 124 7.50 2.55 -14.16
CA TYR A 124 6.34 3.20 -14.75
C TYR A 124 6.75 4.43 -15.59
N SER A 125 5.88 4.84 -16.51
CA SER A 125 6.11 6.02 -17.31
C SER A 125 6.46 7.24 -16.45
N LYS A 126 7.55 7.96 -16.81
CA LYS A 126 8.08 9.15 -16.12
C LYS A 126 8.76 8.87 -14.76
N ILE A 127 8.88 7.62 -14.34
CA ILE A 127 9.63 7.21 -13.16
C ILE A 127 11.01 6.70 -13.59
N ASP A 128 12.04 6.98 -12.79
CA ASP A 128 13.42 6.57 -13.04
C ASP A 128 14.18 6.26 -11.73
N ASP A 129 15.49 5.99 -11.84
CA ASP A 129 16.38 5.66 -10.72
C ASP A 129 16.40 6.72 -9.61
N ARG A 130 16.09 7.99 -9.92
CA ARG A 130 16.02 9.06 -8.91
C ARG A 130 14.87 8.81 -7.93
N MET A 131 13.76 8.27 -8.43
CA MET A 131 12.63 7.90 -7.58
C MET A 131 12.97 6.70 -6.70
N CYS A 132 13.60 5.66 -7.26
CA CYS A 132 14.11 4.53 -6.48
C CYS A 132 15.06 5.01 -5.37
N ALA A 133 16.01 5.88 -5.68
CA ALA A 133 16.91 6.47 -4.69
C ALA A 133 16.17 7.30 -3.62
N ALA A 134 15.07 7.97 -3.98
CA ALA A 134 14.24 8.72 -3.04
C ALA A 134 13.49 7.76 -2.09
N PHE A 135 12.85 6.69 -2.61
CA PHE A 135 12.22 5.67 -1.77
C PHE A 135 13.22 4.97 -0.85
N ARG A 136 14.42 4.61 -1.35
CA ARG A 136 15.47 3.99 -0.48
C ARG A 136 15.78 4.84 0.75
N ARG A 137 15.79 6.18 0.62
CA ARG A 137 15.98 7.08 1.79
C ARG A 137 14.79 7.08 2.76
N LEU A 138 13.58 6.79 2.26
CA LEU A 138 12.38 6.72 3.10
C LEU A 138 12.26 5.39 3.87
N LEU A 139 12.94 4.32 3.45
CA LEU A 139 12.80 2.99 4.09
C LEU A 139 13.14 3.01 5.58
N SER A 140 14.11 3.82 6.00
CA SER A 140 14.46 3.98 7.41
C SER A 140 13.39 4.71 8.26
N ARG A 141 12.37 5.28 7.60
CA ARG A 141 11.23 5.95 8.25
C ARG A 141 9.98 5.08 8.25
N ALA A 142 10.01 3.93 7.58
CA ALA A 142 8.89 3.03 7.43
C ALA A 142 8.94 1.90 8.46
N ASP A 143 7.83 1.68 9.16
CA ASP A 143 7.63 0.46 9.94
C ASP A 143 7.28 -0.72 9.03
N VAL A 144 6.54 -0.46 7.96
CA VAL A 144 6.10 -1.45 6.99
C VAL A 144 6.30 -0.92 5.57
N ILE A 145 6.81 -1.77 4.68
CA ILE A 145 6.85 -1.50 3.24
C ILE A 145 6.15 -2.62 2.47
N THR A 146 5.50 -2.26 1.33
CA THR A 146 4.70 -3.20 0.52
C THR A 146 5.14 -3.30 -0.95
N PRO A 147 6.46 -3.39 -1.26
CA PRO A 147 6.91 -3.44 -2.63
C PRO A 147 6.38 -4.69 -3.35
N ASN A 148 6.07 -4.58 -4.65
CA ASN A 148 5.99 -5.75 -5.50
C ASN A 148 7.40 -6.32 -5.76
N VAL A 149 7.50 -7.52 -6.39
CA VAL A 149 8.81 -8.16 -6.62
C VAL A 149 9.77 -7.29 -7.42
N THR A 150 9.28 -6.51 -8.40
CA THR A 150 10.10 -5.58 -9.19
C THR A 150 10.65 -4.44 -8.32
N GLU A 151 9.80 -3.82 -7.54
CA GLU A 151 10.16 -2.73 -6.63
C GLU A 151 11.11 -3.22 -5.54
N ALA A 152 10.85 -4.42 -5.00
CA ALA A 152 11.74 -5.06 -4.02
C ALA A 152 13.14 -5.28 -4.60
N ALA A 153 13.25 -5.77 -5.83
CA ALA A 153 14.53 -5.96 -6.51
C ALA A 153 15.27 -4.63 -6.74
N LEU A 154 14.56 -3.60 -7.24
CA LEU A 154 15.12 -2.26 -7.47
C LEU A 154 15.62 -1.62 -6.16
N LEU A 155 14.80 -1.67 -5.11
CA LEU A 155 15.16 -1.13 -3.80
C LEU A 155 16.33 -1.91 -3.17
N ALA A 156 16.37 -3.22 -3.33
CA ALA A 156 17.46 -4.06 -2.85
C ALA A 156 18.76 -3.90 -3.67
N GLY A 157 18.67 -3.37 -4.89
CA GLY A 157 19.79 -3.34 -5.83
C GLY A 157 20.15 -4.73 -6.37
N LEU A 158 19.17 -5.63 -6.44
CA LEU A 158 19.29 -6.99 -6.96
C LEU A 158 18.66 -7.09 -8.35
N PRO A 159 19.09 -8.04 -9.18
CA PRO A 159 18.42 -8.33 -10.44
C PRO A 159 16.95 -8.75 -10.22
N TYR A 160 16.06 -8.26 -11.06
CA TYR A 160 14.67 -8.75 -11.10
C TYR A 160 14.63 -10.14 -11.74
N GLU A 161 13.99 -11.10 -11.07
CA GLU A 161 13.75 -12.44 -11.60
C GLU A 161 12.30 -12.52 -12.12
N PRO A 162 12.08 -12.67 -13.44
CA PRO A 162 10.74 -12.85 -13.98
C PRO A 162 10.22 -14.28 -13.74
N GLY A 163 8.90 -14.42 -13.66
CA GLY A 163 8.23 -15.73 -13.54
C GLY A 163 8.10 -16.20 -12.11
N THR A 164 8.74 -17.32 -11.76
CA THR A 164 8.67 -17.91 -10.42
C THR A 164 9.82 -17.46 -9.54
N HIS A 165 9.56 -17.31 -8.24
CA HIS A 165 10.51 -16.79 -7.28
C HIS A 165 10.85 -17.87 -6.25
N SER A 166 12.14 -18.15 -6.09
CA SER A 166 12.64 -19.12 -5.11
C SER A 166 12.69 -18.52 -3.70
N ASP A 167 12.64 -19.39 -2.68
CA ASP A 167 12.82 -18.97 -1.29
C ASP A 167 14.18 -18.29 -1.07
N ALA A 168 15.23 -18.74 -1.78
CA ALA A 168 16.56 -18.15 -1.72
C ALA A 168 16.58 -16.70 -2.26
N TYR A 169 15.85 -16.43 -3.35
CA TYR A 169 15.72 -15.09 -3.90
C TYR A 169 14.94 -14.18 -2.94
N LEU A 170 13.83 -14.65 -2.39
CA LEU A 170 13.05 -13.91 -1.41
C LEU A 170 13.86 -13.58 -0.15
N ALA A 171 14.66 -14.54 0.35
CA ALA A 171 15.54 -14.32 1.48
C ALA A 171 16.57 -13.20 1.22
N GLN A 172 17.14 -13.12 0.01
CA GLN A 172 18.05 -12.04 -0.37
C GLN A 172 17.33 -10.67 -0.40
N LEU A 173 16.10 -10.61 -0.95
CA LEU A 173 15.28 -9.39 -0.94
C LEU A 173 15.01 -8.91 0.49
N PHE A 174 14.51 -9.79 1.36
CA PHE A 174 14.22 -9.44 2.76
C PHE A 174 15.46 -8.98 3.52
N GLN A 175 16.58 -9.67 3.36
CA GLN A 175 17.86 -9.28 3.98
C GLN A 175 18.30 -7.89 3.52
N ALA A 176 18.27 -7.62 2.21
CA ALA A 176 18.72 -6.34 1.66
C ALA A 176 17.80 -5.19 2.08
N LEU A 177 16.47 -5.39 2.05
CA LEU A 177 15.49 -4.36 2.42
C LEU A 177 15.49 -4.09 3.93
N GLY A 178 15.63 -5.13 4.75
CA GLY A 178 15.79 -4.97 6.20
C GLY A 178 17.07 -4.20 6.55
N ALA A 179 18.17 -4.44 5.83
CA ALA A 179 19.41 -3.69 6.01
C ALA A 179 19.29 -2.19 5.65
N LEU A 180 18.29 -1.80 4.87
CA LEU A 180 17.95 -0.41 4.57
C LEU A 180 17.07 0.25 5.64
N GLY A 181 16.68 -0.48 6.67
CA GLY A 181 15.97 0.04 7.83
C GLY A 181 14.47 -0.26 7.88
N ALA A 182 13.91 -0.98 6.91
CA ALA A 182 12.51 -1.39 6.95
C ALA A 182 12.24 -2.38 8.09
N GLY A 183 11.22 -2.14 8.92
CA GLY A 183 10.87 -3.01 10.05
C GLY A 183 10.17 -4.29 9.58
N ILE A 184 9.09 -4.14 8.84
CA ILE A 184 8.34 -5.23 8.19
C ILE A 184 8.40 -5.01 6.68
N VAL A 185 8.80 -6.05 5.96
CA VAL A 185 8.81 -6.06 4.50
C VAL A 185 7.75 -7.02 4.02
N THR A 186 6.78 -6.54 3.25
CA THR A 186 5.75 -7.37 2.61
C THR A 186 5.93 -7.34 1.11
N VAL A 187 6.55 -8.37 0.55
CA VAL A 187 6.71 -8.48 -0.91
C VAL A 187 5.43 -9.01 -1.52
N THR A 188 4.84 -8.24 -2.45
CA THR A 188 3.60 -8.58 -3.15
C THR A 188 3.88 -9.17 -4.54
N GLY A 189 2.92 -9.96 -5.05
CA GLY A 189 3.04 -10.58 -6.36
C GLY A 189 4.04 -11.71 -6.45
N VAL A 190 4.39 -12.33 -5.31
CA VAL A 190 5.29 -13.49 -5.26
C VAL A 190 4.65 -14.71 -5.92
N ARG A 191 5.39 -15.40 -6.78
CA ARG A 191 4.97 -16.61 -7.49
C ARG A 191 5.90 -17.77 -7.15
N PRO A 192 5.55 -18.64 -6.20
CA PRO A 192 6.33 -19.86 -5.98
C PRO A 192 6.18 -20.88 -7.13
N GLN A 193 5.04 -20.83 -7.83
CA GLN A 193 4.69 -21.63 -9.00
C GLN A 193 3.93 -20.78 -10.01
N SER A 194 3.82 -21.21 -11.26
CA SER A 194 3.21 -20.46 -12.35
C SER A 194 1.70 -20.17 -12.15
N ASP A 195 1.00 -21.05 -11.45
CA ASP A 195 -0.43 -21.02 -11.17
C ASP A 195 -0.79 -20.49 -9.76
N VAL A 196 0.24 -20.10 -8.99
CA VAL A 196 0.09 -19.57 -7.62
C VAL A 196 0.72 -18.19 -7.53
N ILE A 197 0.03 -17.25 -6.90
CA ILE A 197 0.50 -15.90 -6.62
C ILE A 197 0.09 -15.49 -5.21
N GLY A 198 0.86 -14.63 -4.58
CA GLY A 198 0.47 -14.10 -3.28
C GLY A 198 1.46 -13.12 -2.70
N ASN A 199 1.45 -13.02 -1.38
CA ASN A 199 2.22 -12.05 -0.64
C ASN A 199 2.99 -12.74 0.48
N VAL A 200 4.23 -12.29 0.71
CA VAL A 200 5.10 -12.79 1.76
C VAL A 200 5.54 -11.62 2.62
N ALA A 201 5.28 -11.68 3.91
CA ALA A 201 5.70 -10.68 4.88
C ALA A 201 6.81 -11.24 5.78
N CYS A 202 7.82 -10.43 6.06
CA CYS A 202 8.90 -10.72 6.99
C CYS A 202 9.02 -9.59 8.01
N ASP A 203 8.93 -9.88 9.30
CA ASP A 203 9.41 -8.96 10.33
C ASP A 203 10.94 -9.07 10.37
N CYS A 204 11.63 -8.08 9.84
CA CYS A 204 13.10 -8.07 9.71
C CYS A 204 13.82 -8.00 11.06
N ARG A 205 13.12 -7.67 12.15
CA ARG A 205 13.70 -7.62 13.51
C ARG A 205 13.74 -9.00 14.16
N THR A 206 12.73 -9.82 13.89
CA THR A 206 12.60 -11.17 14.48
C THR A 206 12.96 -12.29 13.51
N GLY A 207 12.91 -12.02 12.21
CA GLY A 207 13.02 -13.01 11.14
C GLY A 207 11.74 -13.84 10.92
N GLU A 208 10.64 -13.49 11.61
CA GLU A 208 9.37 -14.19 11.45
C GLU A 208 8.76 -13.92 10.09
N MET A 209 8.34 -14.98 9.39
CA MET A 209 7.78 -14.91 8.04
C MET A 209 6.33 -15.40 8.02
N HIS A 210 5.50 -14.71 7.26
CA HIS A 210 4.12 -15.10 6.99
C HIS A 210 3.87 -15.13 5.49
N VAL A 211 3.08 -16.11 5.04
CA VAL A 211 2.81 -16.35 3.62
C VAL A 211 1.30 -16.45 3.41
N SER A 212 0.80 -15.76 2.40
CA SER A 212 -0.61 -15.87 1.98
C SER A 212 -0.68 -15.96 0.46
N MET A 213 -1.08 -17.14 -0.05
CA MET A 213 -1.09 -17.48 -1.46
C MET A 213 -2.50 -17.72 -1.99
N ARG A 214 -2.71 -17.47 -3.27
CA ARG A 214 -3.96 -17.64 -4.01
C ARG A 214 -3.68 -18.25 -5.39
N PRO A 215 -4.69 -18.80 -6.07
CA PRO A 215 -4.57 -19.14 -7.49
C PRO A 215 -4.24 -17.89 -8.32
N ALA A 216 -3.34 -18.03 -9.28
CA ALA A 216 -3.01 -16.93 -10.18
C ALA A 216 -4.10 -16.75 -11.25
N HIS A 217 -4.59 -15.53 -11.41
CA HIS A 217 -5.55 -15.18 -12.44
C HIS A 217 -4.86 -14.57 -13.67
N PRO A 218 -5.31 -14.90 -14.91
CA PRO A 218 -4.67 -14.38 -16.13
C PRO A 218 -5.03 -12.91 -16.34
N GLY A 219 -4.02 -12.11 -16.73
CA GLY A 219 -4.15 -10.71 -17.12
C GLY A 219 -3.60 -9.72 -16.11
N VAL A 220 -3.76 -8.43 -16.41
CA VAL A 220 -3.36 -7.30 -15.58
C VAL A 220 -4.58 -6.77 -14.82
N PHE A 221 -4.41 -6.44 -13.56
CA PHE A 221 -5.47 -5.92 -12.68
C PHE A 221 -4.97 -4.66 -11.98
N TYR A 222 -5.57 -3.51 -12.33
CA TYR A 222 -5.20 -2.22 -11.75
C TYR A 222 -5.81 -2.02 -10.37
N GLY A 223 -5.09 -1.33 -9.49
CA GLY A 223 -5.53 -1.01 -8.13
C GLY A 223 -5.40 -2.13 -7.11
N THR A 224 -4.88 -3.31 -7.49
CA THR A 224 -4.68 -4.44 -6.55
C THR A 224 -3.67 -4.12 -5.46
N GLY A 225 -2.59 -3.39 -5.77
CA GLY A 225 -1.61 -2.90 -4.79
C GLY A 225 -2.27 -1.99 -3.77
N ASP A 226 -3.05 -1.00 -4.23
CA ASP A 226 -3.76 -0.07 -3.34
C ASP A 226 -4.78 -0.78 -2.45
N VAL A 227 -5.53 -1.76 -2.98
CA VAL A 227 -6.49 -2.57 -2.20
C VAL A 227 -5.76 -3.34 -1.10
N PHE A 228 -4.66 -4.01 -1.46
CA PHE A 228 -3.86 -4.80 -0.52
C PHE A 228 -3.23 -3.91 0.56
N ALA A 229 -2.47 -2.88 0.17
CA ALA A 229 -1.72 -2.05 1.10
C ALA A 229 -2.65 -1.22 2.01
N SER A 230 -3.78 -0.73 1.50
CA SER A 230 -4.80 -0.06 2.31
C SER A 230 -5.38 -0.96 3.41
N ALA A 231 -5.71 -2.21 3.05
CA ALA A 231 -6.25 -3.19 4.00
C ALA A 231 -5.19 -3.58 5.04
N LEU A 232 -3.96 -3.87 4.60
CA LEU A 232 -2.85 -4.22 5.48
C LEU A 232 -2.56 -3.09 6.48
N ALA A 233 -2.41 -1.85 6.00
CA ALA A 233 -2.15 -0.68 6.84
C ALA A 233 -3.24 -0.47 7.89
N ALA A 234 -4.52 -0.52 7.49
CA ALA A 234 -5.63 -0.31 8.39
C ALA A 234 -5.75 -1.40 9.47
N LEU A 235 -5.54 -2.66 9.11
CA LEU A 235 -5.55 -3.78 10.05
C LEU A 235 -4.41 -3.69 11.07
N LEU A 236 -3.19 -3.35 10.61
CA LEU A 236 -2.04 -3.18 11.51
C LEU A 236 -2.22 -1.98 12.45
N VAL A 237 -2.75 -0.85 11.97
CA VAL A 237 -3.06 0.31 12.83
C VAL A 237 -4.11 -0.04 13.89
N ARG A 238 -5.07 -0.91 13.58
CA ARG A 238 -6.01 -1.44 14.58
C ARG A 238 -5.39 -2.42 15.57
N GLY A 239 -4.17 -2.91 15.32
CA GLY A 239 -3.47 -3.87 16.18
C GLY A 239 -3.70 -5.33 15.81
N ALA A 240 -4.11 -5.63 14.58
CA ALA A 240 -4.19 -7.01 14.12
C ALA A 240 -2.80 -7.66 14.07
N PRO A 241 -2.67 -8.96 14.38
CA PRO A 241 -1.45 -9.72 14.14
C PRO A 241 -1.06 -9.67 12.65
N LEU A 242 0.24 -9.61 12.34
CA LEU A 242 0.75 -9.50 10.97
C LEU A 242 0.21 -10.63 10.07
N SER A 243 0.15 -11.86 10.58
CA SER A 243 -0.40 -13.02 9.86
C SER A 243 -1.87 -12.83 9.47
N ALA A 244 -2.70 -12.35 10.40
CA ALA A 244 -4.13 -12.11 10.15
C ALA A 244 -4.35 -10.92 9.20
N ALA A 245 -3.55 -9.86 9.33
CA ALA A 245 -3.58 -8.70 8.45
C ALA A 245 -3.19 -9.07 7.02
N LEU A 246 -2.09 -9.83 6.84
CA LEU A 246 -1.62 -10.33 5.55
C LEU A 246 -2.68 -11.19 4.86
N GLU A 247 -3.22 -12.19 5.59
CA GLU A 247 -4.24 -13.11 5.06
C GLU A 247 -5.50 -12.35 4.63
N THR A 248 -5.98 -11.42 5.47
CA THR A 248 -7.21 -10.67 5.20
C THR A 248 -7.05 -9.69 4.03
N ALA A 249 -5.91 -9.00 3.93
CA ALA A 249 -5.61 -8.11 2.81
C ALA A 249 -5.46 -8.90 1.50
N THR A 250 -4.77 -10.05 1.52
CA THR A 250 -4.65 -10.94 0.36
C THR A 250 -6.01 -11.47 -0.08
N ALA A 251 -6.86 -11.87 0.86
CA ALA A 251 -8.20 -12.37 0.55
C ALA A 251 -9.12 -11.30 -0.05
N LEU A 252 -9.05 -10.04 0.41
CA LEU A 252 -9.78 -8.92 -0.19
C LEU A 252 -9.34 -8.70 -1.63
N THR A 253 -8.03 -8.70 -1.88
CA THR A 253 -7.46 -8.49 -3.21
C THR A 253 -7.87 -9.59 -4.18
N ASP A 254 -7.75 -10.85 -3.77
CA ASP A 254 -8.16 -12.00 -4.59
C ASP A 254 -9.66 -12.00 -4.89
N GLU A 255 -10.51 -11.75 -3.89
CA GLU A 255 -11.95 -11.63 -4.11
C GLU A 255 -12.30 -10.49 -5.07
N SER A 256 -11.60 -9.36 -4.98
CA SER A 256 -11.79 -8.22 -5.89
C SER A 256 -11.41 -8.58 -7.33
N ILE A 257 -10.34 -9.36 -7.52
CA ILE A 257 -9.94 -9.89 -8.83
C ILE A 257 -10.98 -10.86 -9.35
N CYS A 258 -11.38 -11.87 -8.56
CA CYS A 258 -12.39 -12.86 -8.94
C CYS A 258 -13.71 -12.21 -9.37
N ARG A 259 -14.17 -11.21 -8.63
CA ARG A 259 -15.40 -10.46 -8.96
C ARG A 259 -15.25 -9.69 -10.26
N SER A 260 -14.07 -9.09 -10.51
CA SER A 260 -13.79 -8.37 -11.77
C SER A 260 -13.82 -9.28 -12.98
N LEU A 261 -13.46 -10.57 -12.82
CA LEU A 261 -13.54 -11.56 -13.90
C LEU A 261 -14.98 -11.87 -14.32
N TRP A 262 -15.95 -11.68 -13.43
CA TRP A 262 -17.39 -11.90 -13.70
C TRP A 262 -18.12 -10.65 -14.20
N ARG A 263 -17.44 -9.48 -14.20
CA ARG A 263 -17.99 -8.23 -14.70
C ARG A 263 -17.62 -8.00 -16.16
N ASP A 264 -18.57 -7.52 -16.94
CA ASP A 264 -18.31 -7.01 -18.29
C ASP A 264 -17.84 -5.54 -18.22
N THR A 265 -16.76 -5.34 -17.43
CA THR A 265 -16.14 -4.02 -17.26
C THR A 265 -14.67 -4.12 -17.66
N PRO A 266 -14.18 -3.24 -18.55
CA PRO A 266 -12.78 -3.24 -18.94
C PRO A 266 -11.85 -3.13 -17.71
N ARG A 267 -10.83 -4.00 -17.62
CA ARG A 267 -9.92 -4.11 -16.46
C ARG A 267 -9.18 -2.81 -16.14
N ARG A 268 -8.98 -1.95 -17.14
CA ARG A 268 -8.39 -0.62 -16.91
C ARG A 268 -9.16 0.27 -15.93
N PHE A 269 -10.42 -0.02 -15.64
CA PHE A 269 -11.19 0.69 -14.62
C PHE A 269 -10.93 0.22 -13.19
N GLY A 270 -10.00 -0.72 -13.00
CA GLY A 270 -9.63 -1.26 -11.69
C GLY A 270 -10.50 -2.42 -11.23
N VAL A 271 -10.09 -3.05 -10.12
CA VAL A 271 -10.77 -4.24 -9.59
C VAL A 271 -12.10 -3.92 -8.88
N ASP A 272 -13.04 -4.88 -8.86
CA ASP A 272 -14.36 -4.76 -8.19
C ASP A 272 -14.20 -5.01 -6.67
N PHE A 273 -13.49 -4.12 -5.98
CA PHE A 273 -13.31 -4.22 -4.53
C PHE A 273 -14.59 -3.85 -3.78
N GLU A 274 -15.45 -2.99 -4.31
CA GLU A 274 -16.70 -2.57 -3.67
C GLU A 274 -17.60 -3.77 -3.38
N GLY A 275 -17.69 -4.70 -4.33
CA GLY A 275 -18.44 -5.93 -4.14
C GLY A 275 -17.80 -6.90 -3.15
N ALA A 276 -16.48 -6.80 -2.91
CA ALA A 276 -15.75 -7.62 -1.94
C ALA A 276 -15.82 -7.06 -0.50
N LEU A 277 -16.10 -5.75 -0.32
CA LEU A 277 -16.15 -5.11 1.00
C LEU A 277 -17.05 -5.81 2.03
N PRO A 278 -18.26 -6.32 1.70
CA PRO A 278 -19.08 -7.00 2.70
C PRO A 278 -18.42 -8.26 3.30
N ALA A 279 -17.68 -9.03 2.51
CA ALA A 279 -16.92 -10.17 3.00
C ALA A 279 -15.69 -9.74 3.80
N TYR A 280 -15.01 -8.69 3.34
CA TYR A 280 -13.90 -8.08 4.03
C TYR A 280 -14.28 -7.59 5.44
N ILE A 281 -15.37 -6.83 5.58
CA ILE A 281 -15.86 -6.33 6.87
C ILE A 281 -16.09 -7.49 7.85
N ARG A 282 -16.75 -8.56 7.42
CA ARG A 282 -16.96 -9.77 8.26
C ARG A 282 -15.65 -10.45 8.69
N ARG A 283 -14.59 -10.42 7.83
CA ARG A 283 -13.26 -10.94 8.21
C ARG A 283 -12.59 -10.06 9.24
N VAL A 284 -12.70 -8.73 9.06
CA VAL A 284 -12.19 -7.75 10.02
C VAL A 284 -12.83 -7.91 11.39
N GLU A 285 -14.16 -8.02 11.46
CA GLU A 285 -14.89 -8.24 12.72
C GLU A 285 -14.35 -9.47 13.47
N LYS A 286 -14.19 -10.61 12.78
CA LYS A 286 -13.67 -11.85 13.38
C LYS A 286 -12.26 -11.72 13.98
N ILE A 287 -11.41 -10.83 13.46
CA ILE A 287 -10.07 -10.61 14.02
C ILE A 287 -10.14 -9.93 15.39
N PHE A 288 -11.13 -9.06 15.60
CA PHE A 288 -11.22 -8.22 16.79
C PHE A 288 -12.33 -8.63 17.76
N GLU A 289 -13.11 -9.66 17.42
CA GLU A 289 -14.08 -10.31 18.35
C GLU A 289 -13.46 -11.47 19.13
N ALA A 290 -12.30 -11.97 18.71
CA ALA A 290 -11.55 -13.05 19.35
C ALA A 290 -10.59 -12.52 20.42
#